data_9406277b2d5424aaf2a2caa99dcf6c9e
#
_entry.id   9406277b2d5424aaf2a2caa99dcf6c9e
#
_cell.length_a   1.000
_cell.length_b   1.000
_cell.length_c   1.000
_cell.angle_alpha   90.00
_cell.angle_beta   90.00
_cell.angle_gamma   90.00
#
_symmetry.space_group_name_H-M   'P 1'
#
loop_
_entity.id
_entity.type
_entity.pdbx_description
1 polymer ?
#
loop_
_entity_poly.entity_id
_entity_poly.type
_entity_poly.pdbx_seq_one_letter_code
_entity_poly.pdbx_strand_id
1 'polypeptide(L)'
;MALVAGLRPDDIDHDYVTYVEMYERSFAIDTEITFLIIASFVELFFDNVVVVFLIYAIISLSVHISGVKKLTSLYFLSLLVYISNYYLLHEMNQIRVGVASGFFMVALYYLGEADKRKYLLYALFATLFHYTACVLFLFAFFDGKPFKKWQYYFYLFIIPAAYVIYFLHISVITSIPIPYFEEKMRVYQIAQAGGGVWNEINVFNLVLLTKIAMTLFLLWKSSLVYEYNKYVYLLLKIEVVSIAAWIVLHEMPVVAMRMSELLGVVEIVLFPLLFYTVKPAWLGRVVVVTVAGVLLFISLFYNKVIYI
;
A
#
# COMPACT_ATOMS: atom_id res chain seq x y z
N MET A 1 9.77 15.41 -8.27
CA MET A 1 9.08 14.12 -8.16
C MET A 1 7.93 13.98 -9.17
N ALA A 2 6.89 14.85 -9.20
CA ALA A 2 5.78 14.73 -10.16
C ALA A 2 6.25 14.71 -11.63
N LEU A 3 7.15 15.61 -12.01
CA LEU A 3 7.71 15.62 -13.36
C LEU A 3 8.51 14.36 -13.70
N VAL A 4 9.24 13.79 -12.74
CA VAL A 4 10.01 12.55 -12.96
C VAL A 4 9.05 11.37 -13.18
N ALA A 5 7.99 11.26 -12.40
CA ALA A 5 7.01 10.19 -12.57
C ALA A 5 6.14 10.37 -13.81
N GLY A 6 5.70 11.61 -14.09
CA GLY A 6 4.81 11.88 -15.22
C GLY A 6 5.50 11.90 -16.59
N LEU A 7 6.78 12.29 -16.64
CA LEU A 7 7.57 12.34 -17.88
C LEU A 7 8.51 11.15 -18.05
N ARG A 8 8.22 10.04 -17.38
CA ARG A 8 9.04 8.83 -17.44
C ARG A 8 9.04 8.20 -18.84
N PRO A 9 10.15 7.57 -19.26
CA PRO A 9 10.21 6.79 -20.50
C PRO A 9 9.23 5.61 -20.50
N ASP A 10 8.85 5.16 -21.68
CA ASP A 10 7.87 4.09 -21.91
C ASP A 10 8.38 2.68 -21.58
N ASP A 11 9.68 2.52 -21.46
CA ASP A 11 10.37 1.26 -21.17
C ASP A 11 10.83 1.12 -19.70
N ILE A 12 10.54 2.11 -18.84
CA ILE A 12 11.09 2.13 -17.48
C ILE A 12 10.27 1.32 -16.47
N ASP A 13 8.98 1.11 -16.70
CA ASP A 13 8.08 0.43 -15.78
C ASP A 13 7.19 -0.62 -16.46
N HIS A 14 6.63 -1.53 -15.63
CA HIS A 14 5.86 -2.67 -16.12
C HIS A 14 4.44 -2.31 -16.58
N ASP A 15 3.85 -1.24 -16.06
CA ASP A 15 2.44 -0.90 -16.25
C ASP A 15 2.24 0.21 -17.31
N TYR A 16 3.30 0.85 -17.81
CA TYR A 16 3.22 1.96 -18.76
C TYR A 16 2.37 1.60 -19.98
N VAL A 17 2.72 0.49 -20.66
CA VAL A 17 2.00 0.03 -21.86
C VAL A 17 0.53 -0.24 -21.55
N THR A 18 0.24 -0.85 -20.39
CA THR A 18 -1.13 -1.11 -19.94
C THR A 18 -1.94 0.18 -19.83
N TYR A 19 -1.36 1.26 -19.28
CA TYR A 19 -2.06 2.55 -19.18
C TYR A 19 -2.21 3.25 -20.52
N VAL A 20 -1.25 3.10 -21.45
CA VAL A 20 -1.41 3.57 -22.84
C VAL A 20 -2.58 2.87 -23.52
N GLU A 21 -2.64 1.54 -23.41
CA GLU A 21 -3.75 0.76 -23.95
C GLU A 21 -5.10 1.13 -23.32
N MET A 22 -5.11 1.39 -22.01
CA MET A 22 -6.33 1.85 -21.32
C MET A 22 -6.77 3.24 -21.79
N TYR A 23 -5.82 4.13 -22.09
CA TYR A 23 -6.09 5.47 -22.63
C TYR A 23 -6.67 5.38 -24.05
N GLU A 24 -6.05 4.58 -24.94
CA GLU A 24 -6.50 4.40 -26.30
C GLU A 24 -7.85 3.66 -26.42
N ARG A 25 -8.14 2.77 -25.47
CA ARG A 25 -9.40 1.97 -25.43
C ARG A 25 -10.42 2.55 -24.46
N SER A 26 -10.55 3.84 -24.34
CA SER A 26 -11.28 4.65 -23.33
C SER A 26 -12.61 4.13 -22.75
N PHE A 27 -13.09 2.94 -23.12
CA PHE A 27 -14.36 2.33 -22.69
C PHE A 27 -14.25 0.85 -22.30
N ALA A 28 -13.08 0.38 -21.82
CA ALA A 28 -12.97 -0.96 -21.27
C ALA A 28 -13.80 -1.06 -19.98
N ILE A 29 -14.66 -2.06 -19.90
CA ILE A 29 -15.71 -2.25 -18.88
C ILE A 29 -15.17 -2.31 -17.43
N ASP A 30 -13.87 -2.59 -17.24
CA ASP A 30 -13.26 -2.80 -15.93
C ASP A 30 -12.35 -1.63 -15.44
N THR A 31 -12.48 -0.45 -16.04
CA THR A 31 -11.66 0.73 -15.69
C THR A 31 -12.37 1.61 -14.67
N GLU A 32 -11.64 2.11 -13.68
CA GLU A 32 -12.17 3.01 -12.66
C GLU A 32 -12.67 4.33 -13.27
N ILE A 33 -13.81 4.80 -12.77
CA ILE A 33 -14.49 6.00 -13.26
C ILE A 33 -13.59 7.25 -13.30
N THR A 34 -12.70 7.39 -12.33
CA THR A 34 -11.76 8.53 -12.28
C THR A 34 -10.74 8.48 -13.41
N PHE A 35 -10.29 7.28 -13.80
CA PHE A 35 -9.40 7.13 -14.94
C PHE A 35 -10.11 7.53 -16.23
N LEU A 36 -11.36 7.07 -16.45
CA LEU A 36 -12.16 7.44 -17.62
C LEU A 36 -12.37 8.94 -17.71
N ILE A 37 -12.73 9.60 -16.61
CA ILE A 37 -12.96 11.06 -16.57
C ILE A 37 -11.66 11.80 -16.91
N ILE A 38 -10.52 11.43 -16.30
CA ILE A 38 -9.23 12.09 -16.54
C ILE A 38 -8.75 11.81 -17.98
N ALA A 39 -8.85 10.57 -18.45
CA ALA A 39 -8.46 10.20 -19.81
C ALA A 39 -9.28 10.97 -20.86
N SER A 40 -10.63 11.01 -20.73
CA SER A 40 -11.49 11.76 -21.64
C SER A 40 -11.20 13.27 -21.62
N PHE A 41 -10.91 13.84 -20.43
CA PHE A 41 -10.52 15.24 -20.34
C PHE A 41 -9.19 15.49 -21.06
N VAL A 42 -8.22 14.59 -20.88
CA VAL A 42 -6.90 14.72 -21.53
C VAL A 42 -7.00 14.52 -23.04
N GLU A 43 -7.79 13.55 -23.52
CA GLU A 43 -8.05 13.32 -24.94
C GLU A 43 -8.66 14.58 -25.60
N LEU A 44 -9.62 15.22 -24.94
CA LEU A 44 -10.31 16.41 -25.47
C LEU A 44 -9.40 17.65 -25.61
N PHE A 45 -8.43 17.84 -24.67
CA PHE A 45 -7.66 19.10 -24.59
C PHE A 45 -6.18 18.95 -24.96
N PHE A 46 -5.58 17.77 -24.85
CA PHE A 46 -4.13 17.56 -24.95
C PHE A 46 -3.74 16.45 -25.91
N ASP A 47 -4.61 15.45 -26.10
CA ASP A 47 -4.37 14.25 -26.93
C ASP A 47 -3.00 13.60 -26.66
N ASN A 48 -2.65 13.47 -25.37
CA ASN A 48 -1.34 12.93 -24.97
C ASN A 48 -1.43 12.23 -23.59
N VAL A 49 -1.22 10.91 -23.58
CA VAL A 49 -1.27 10.05 -22.38
C VAL A 49 -0.32 10.50 -21.27
N VAL A 50 0.80 11.14 -21.60
CA VAL A 50 1.77 11.68 -20.63
C VAL A 50 1.11 12.67 -19.67
N VAL A 51 0.11 13.42 -20.15
CA VAL A 51 -0.66 14.34 -19.32
C VAL A 51 -1.49 13.58 -18.27
N VAL A 52 -2.01 12.38 -18.59
CA VAL A 52 -2.68 11.51 -17.62
C VAL A 52 -1.71 11.14 -16.50
N PHE A 53 -0.49 10.69 -16.85
CA PHE A 53 0.54 10.35 -15.86
C PHE A 53 0.91 11.54 -14.98
N LEU A 54 1.06 12.73 -15.55
CA LEU A 54 1.34 13.95 -14.79
C LEU A 54 0.22 14.30 -13.81
N ILE A 55 -1.04 14.22 -14.24
CA ILE A 55 -2.20 14.47 -13.37
C ILE A 55 -2.21 13.49 -12.20
N TYR A 56 -2.06 12.19 -12.48
CA TYR A 56 -2.02 11.17 -11.45
C TYR A 56 -0.86 11.40 -10.47
N ALA A 57 0.35 11.67 -10.96
CA ALA A 57 1.51 11.94 -10.13
C ALA A 57 1.34 13.18 -9.24
N ILE A 58 0.73 14.25 -9.77
CA ILE A 58 0.47 15.47 -9.00
C ILE A 58 -0.55 15.20 -7.89
N ILE A 59 -1.66 14.51 -8.20
CA ILE A 59 -2.70 14.19 -7.21
C ILE A 59 -2.10 13.28 -6.14
N SER A 60 -1.45 12.18 -6.53
CA SER A 60 -0.88 11.18 -5.62
C SER A 60 0.14 11.79 -4.66
N LEU A 61 1.13 12.51 -5.18
CA LEU A 61 2.12 13.20 -4.36
C LEU A 61 1.48 14.21 -3.39
N SER A 62 0.48 14.95 -3.86
CA SER A 62 -0.20 15.97 -3.04
C SER A 62 -0.91 15.33 -1.84
N VAL A 63 -1.63 14.21 -2.06
CA VAL A 63 -2.36 13.52 -1.00
C VAL A 63 -1.42 12.76 -0.06
N HIS A 64 -0.33 12.15 -0.57
CA HIS A 64 0.69 11.50 0.26
C HIS A 64 1.40 12.52 1.17
N ILE A 65 1.87 13.64 0.62
CA ILE A 65 2.51 14.70 1.39
C ILE A 65 1.56 15.26 2.45
N SER A 66 0.28 15.45 2.10
CA SER A 66 -0.74 15.88 3.06
C SER A 66 -0.94 14.85 4.17
N GLY A 67 -1.04 13.56 3.85
CA GLY A 67 -1.17 12.48 4.82
C GLY A 67 0.02 12.39 5.77
N VAL A 68 1.24 12.41 5.23
CA VAL A 68 2.49 12.39 6.03
C VAL A 68 2.53 13.57 6.99
N LYS A 69 2.27 14.80 6.51
CA LYS A 69 2.27 16.01 7.36
C LYS A 69 1.26 15.95 8.51
N LYS A 70 0.14 15.26 8.31
CA LYS A 70 -0.90 15.09 9.32
C LYS A 70 -0.59 14.00 10.35
N LEU A 71 0.09 12.92 9.92
CA LEU A 71 0.30 11.71 10.71
C LEU A 71 1.60 11.71 11.51
N THR A 72 2.61 12.51 11.13
CA THR A 72 3.90 12.48 11.82
C THR A 72 4.63 13.82 11.80
N SER A 73 5.45 14.05 12.84
CA SER A 73 6.44 15.13 12.88
C SER A 73 7.77 14.75 12.22
N LEU A 74 8.01 13.46 11.94
CA LEU A 74 9.21 12.96 11.28
C LEU A 74 9.12 13.05 9.76
N TYR A 75 8.65 14.19 9.27
CA TYR A 75 8.32 14.42 7.86
C TYR A 75 9.42 13.99 6.89
N PHE A 76 10.68 14.41 7.11
CA PHE A 76 11.77 14.10 6.20
C PHE A 76 12.16 12.61 6.20
N LEU A 77 12.11 11.94 7.37
CA LEU A 77 12.37 10.51 7.46
C LEU A 77 11.23 9.71 6.78
N SER A 78 10.00 10.18 6.90
CA SER A 78 8.85 9.59 6.21
C SER A 78 8.93 9.77 4.69
N LEU A 79 9.35 10.96 4.22
CA LEU A 79 9.62 11.17 2.80
C LEU A 79 10.73 10.25 2.27
N LEU A 80 11.78 10.03 3.07
CA LEU A 80 12.85 9.10 2.69
C LEU A 80 12.31 7.68 2.50
N VAL A 81 11.52 7.17 3.45
CA VAL A 81 10.89 5.83 3.34
C VAL A 81 9.92 5.79 2.16
N TYR A 82 9.14 6.85 1.93
CA TYR A 82 8.26 6.96 0.78
C TYR A 82 9.01 6.82 -0.55
N ILE A 83 10.09 7.59 -0.72
CA ILE A 83 10.91 7.55 -1.94
C ILE A 83 11.52 6.16 -2.13
N SER A 84 11.97 5.54 -1.05
CA SER A 84 12.67 4.27 -1.08
C SER A 84 11.80 3.05 -1.39
N ASN A 85 10.52 3.09 -1.05
CA ASN A 85 9.64 1.91 -1.13
C ASN A 85 8.41 2.15 -2.01
N TYR A 86 7.75 3.29 -1.88
CA TYR A 86 6.43 3.51 -2.48
C TYR A 86 6.45 4.41 -3.71
N TYR A 87 7.38 5.36 -3.83
CA TYR A 87 7.39 6.30 -4.94
C TYR A 87 7.55 5.59 -6.29
N LEU A 88 8.50 4.68 -6.40
CA LEU A 88 8.73 3.93 -7.64
C LEU A 88 7.54 3.02 -7.97
N LEU A 89 6.97 2.39 -6.95
CA LEU A 89 5.84 1.48 -7.12
C LEU A 89 4.55 2.24 -7.45
N HIS A 90 4.20 3.26 -6.68
CA HIS A 90 2.91 3.93 -6.77
C HIS A 90 2.87 5.06 -7.78
N GLU A 91 3.96 5.85 -7.93
CA GLU A 91 3.94 6.99 -8.84
C GLU A 91 4.37 6.63 -10.25
N MET A 92 5.15 5.57 -10.41
CA MET A 92 5.66 5.16 -11.72
C MET A 92 4.96 3.91 -12.26
N ASN A 93 4.70 2.90 -11.45
CA ASN A 93 4.01 1.68 -11.89
C ASN A 93 2.50 1.77 -11.66
N GLN A 94 2.05 1.66 -10.43
CA GLN A 94 0.65 1.48 -10.05
C GLN A 94 -0.03 2.82 -9.76
N ILE A 95 -0.11 3.74 -10.74
CA ILE A 95 -0.54 5.13 -10.53
C ILE A 95 -1.92 5.26 -9.88
N ARG A 96 -2.87 4.35 -10.17
CA ARG A 96 -4.23 4.34 -9.59
C ARG A 96 -4.19 3.96 -8.12
N VAL A 97 -3.43 2.90 -7.77
CA VAL A 97 -3.20 2.49 -6.37
C VAL A 97 -2.45 3.60 -5.62
N GLY A 98 -1.52 4.28 -6.26
CA GLY A 98 -0.79 5.41 -5.69
C GLY A 98 -1.72 6.51 -5.20
N VAL A 99 -2.64 6.99 -6.03
CA VAL A 99 -3.63 7.99 -5.60
C VAL A 99 -4.52 7.45 -4.48
N ALA A 100 -5.00 6.20 -4.61
CA ALA A 100 -5.86 5.58 -3.61
C ALA A 100 -5.17 5.46 -2.24
N SER A 101 -3.91 5.02 -2.20
CA SER A 101 -3.12 4.90 -0.97
C SER A 101 -2.82 6.25 -0.33
N GLY A 102 -2.60 7.30 -1.13
CA GLY A 102 -2.47 8.66 -0.63
C GLY A 102 -3.75 9.17 0.05
N PHE A 103 -4.92 8.96 -0.57
CA PHE A 103 -6.21 9.26 0.07
C PHE A 103 -6.43 8.43 1.34
N PHE A 104 -6.00 7.18 1.36
CA PHE A 104 -6.05 6.34 2.56
C PHE A 104 -5.20 6.93 3.69
N MET A 105 -3.99 7.41 3.44
CA MET A 105 -3.18 8.08 4.47
C MET A 105 -3.91 9.29 5.07
N VAL A 106 -4.57 10.10 4.23
CA VAL A 106 -5.37 11.23 4.72
C VAL A 106 -6.58 10.73 5.51
N ALA A 107 -7.23 9.63 5.06
CA ALA A 107 -8.34 9.01 5.78
C ALA A 107 -7.91 8.54 7.18
N LEU A 108 -6.75 7.89 7.31
CA LEU A 108 -6.21 7.42 8.59
C LEU A 108 -6.01 8.54 9.61
N TYR A 109 -5.61 9.73 9.17
CA TYR A 109 -5.58 10.89 10.05
C TYR A 109 -6.96 11.16 10.66
N TYR A 110 -8.00 11.23 9.84
CA TYR A 110 -9.37 11.49 10.32
C TYR A 110 -9.92 10.35 11.18
N LEU A 111 -9.55 9.11 10.88
CA LEU A 111 -9.91 7.97 11.72
C LEU A 111 -9.24 8.07 13.11
N GLY A 112 -7.97 8.46 13.14
CA GLY A 112 -7.23 8.70 14.37
C GLY A 112 -7.79 9.87 15.21
N GLU A 113 -8.37 10.89 14.56
CA GLU A 113 -9.08 12.00 15.19
C GLU A 113 -10.57 11.66 15.51
N ALA A 114 -11.00 10.40 15.33
CA ALA A 114 -12.37 9.93 15.51
C ALA A 114 -13.43 10.61 14.60
N ASP A 115 -13.01 11.29 13.53
CA ASP A 115 -13.90 11.88 12.52
C ASP A 115 -14.24 10.83 11.44
N LYS A 116 -15.16 9.94 11.78
CA LYS A 116 -15.58 8.85 10.87
C LYS A 116 -16.21 9.35 9.56
N ARG A 117 -16.84 10.52 9.57
CA ARG A 117 -17.48 11.06 8.36
C ARG A 117 -16.41 11.43 7.33
N LYS A 118 -15.37 12.15 7.75
CA LYS A 118 -14.27 12.47 6.85
C LYS A 118 -13.46 11.22 6.48
N TYR A 119 -13.26 10.28 7.41
CA TYR A 119 -12.66 8.99 7.07
C TYR A 119 -13.38 8.33 5.90
N LEU A 120 -14.70 8.16 6.00
CA LEU A 120 -15.51 7.52 4.95
C LEU A 120 -15.48 8.30 3.64
N LEU A 121 -15.46 9.64 3.70
CA LEU A 121 -15.33 10.47 2.51
C LEU A 121 -13.98 10.23 1.78
N TYR A 122 -12.87 10.20 2.52
CA TYR A 122 -11.55 9.93 1.92
C TYR A 122 -11.38 8.47 1.48
N ALA A 123 -12.00 7.51 2.18
CA ALA A 123 -12.09 6.11 1.73
C ALA A 123 -12.90 5.99 0.42
N LEU A 124 -13.97 6.78 0.27
CA LEU A 124 -14.71 6.84 -0.99
C LEU A 124 -13.82 7.39 -2.12
N PHE A 125 -13.10 8.50 -1.90
CA PHE A 125 -12.17 9.00 -2.91
C PHE A 125 -11.12 7.95 -3.28
N ALA A 126 -10.52 7.25 -2.31
CA ALA A 126 -9.60 6.16 -2.58
C ALA A 126 -10.25 5.09 -3.48
N THR A 127 -11.48 4.69 -3.19
CA THR A 127 -12.22 3.66 -3.96
C THR A 127 -12.53 4.12 -5.38
N LEU A 128 -12.81 5.41 -5.60
CA LEU A 128 -13.05 5.95 -6.95
C LEU A 128 -11.80 5.89 -7.83
N PHE A 129 -10.59 5.99 -7.23
CA PHE A 129 -9.34 5.84 -7.97
C PHE A 129 -8.89 4.39 -8.10
N HIS A 130 -9.27 3.51 -7.15
CA HIS A 130 -8.94 2.09 -7.24
C HIS A 130 -9.95 1.23 -6.47
N TYR A 131 -10.68 0.37 -7.17
CA TYR A 131 -11.81 -0.38 -6.59
C TYR A 131 -11.45 -1.27 -5.41
N THR A 132 -10.21 -1.82 -5.34
CA THR A 132 -9.79 -2.63 -4.18
C THR A 132 -9.78 -1.81 -2.89
N ALA A 133 -9.71 -0.48 -2.96
CA ALA A 133 -9.78 0.40 -1.81
C ALA A 133 -11.17 0.39 -1.12
N CYS A 134 -12.19 -0.28 -1.67
CA CYS A 134 -13.46 -0.50 -0.98
C CYS A 134 -13.27 -1.22 0.37
N VAL A 135 -12.20 -2.02 0.53
CA VAL A 135 -11.85 -2.66 1.81
C VAL A 135 -11.66 -1.65 2.94
N LEU A 136 -11.29 -0.42 2.61
CA LEU A 136 -11.06 0.65 3.60
C LEU A 136 -12.33 0.95 4.43
N PHE A 137 -13.53 0.75 3.88
CA PHE A 137 -14.76 0.91 4.64
C PHE A 137 -14.84 0.00 5.85
N LEU A 138 -14.21 -1.19 5.82
CA LEU A 138 -14.16 -2.12 6.95
C LEU A 138 -13.34 -1.57 8.12
N PHE A 139 -12.35 -0.70 7.86
CA PHE A 139 -11.52 -0.10 8.90
C PHE A 139 -12.19 1.08 9.63
N ALA A 140 -13.38 1.52 9.20
CA ALA A 140 -14.15 2.54 9.92
C ALA A 140 -14.47 2.18 11.37
N PHE A 141 -14.35 0.89 11.73
CA PHE A 141 -14.52 0.38 13.09
C PHE A 141 -13.23 0.43 13.93
N PHE A 142 -12.09 0.73 13.31
CA PHE A 142 -10.83 0.85 14.03
C PHE A 142 -10.77 2.20 14.76
N ASP A 143 -9.90 2.27 15.76
CA ASP A 143 -9.58 3.47 16.51
C ASP A 143 -8.07 3.59 16.76
N GLY A 144 -7.63 4.80 17.10
CA GLY A 144 -6.24 5.10 17.47
C GLY A 144 -5.90 4.85 18.94
N LYS A 145 -6.80 4.24 19.72
CA LYS A 145 -6.60 4.04 21.16
C LYS A 145 -5.50 3.02 21.46
N PRO A 146 -4.78 3.19 22.57
CA PRO A 146 -3.84 2.20 23.09
C PRO A 146 -4.47 0.82 23.20
N PHE A 147 -3.68 -0.21 22.93
CA PHE A 147 -4.15 -1.58 23.04
C PHE A 147 -4.56 -1.93 24.46
N LYS A 148 -5.75 -2.49 24.63
CA LYS A 148 -6.06 -3.30 25.80
C LYS A 148 -5.22 -4.58 25.77
N LYS A 149 -4.96 -5.19 26.93
CA LYS A 149 -4.13 -6.40 27.01
C LYS A 149 -4.55 -7.50 26.03
N TRP A 150 -5.84 -7.77 25.89
CA TRP A 150 -6.36 -8.78 24.97
C TRP A 150 -6.14 -8.36 23.49
N GLN A 151 -6.29 -7.06 23.17
CA GLN A 151 -6.04 -6.53 21.81
C GLN A 151 -4.57 -6.66 21.43
N TYR A 152 -3.65 -6.37 22.36
CA TYR A 152 -2.23 -6.56 22.12
C TYR A 152 -1.92 -8.01 21.70
N TYR A 153 -2.40 -9.00 22.45
CA TYR A 153 -2.21 -10.40 22.09
C TYR A 153 -2.95 -10.77 20.81
N PHE A 154 -4.15 -10.24 20.58
CA PHE A 154 -4.88 -10.46 19.34
C PHE A 154 -4.05 -10.03 18.11
N TYR A 155 -3.54 -8.79 18.08
CA TYR A 155 -2.70 -8.31 16.98
C TYR A 155 -1.34 -9.02 16.90
N LEU A 156 -0.76 -9.43 18.02
CA LEU A 156 0.46 -10.23 18.04
C LEU A 156 0.25 -11.60 17.37
N PHE A 157 -0.89 -12.23 17.57
CA PHE A 157 -1.18 -13.57 17.06
C PHE A 157 -1.79 -13.59 15.66
N ILE A 158 -2.22 -12.48 15.07
CA ILE A 158 -2.76 -12.44 13.70
C ILE A 158 -1.74 -12.97 12.67
N ILE A 159 -0.48 -12.55 12.75
CA ILE A 159 0.56 -12.99 11.80
C ILE A 159 0.83 -14.50 11.93
N PRO A 160 1.10 -15.05 13.12
CA PRO A 160 1.18 -16.51 13.31
C PRO A 160 -0.06 -17.26 12.82
N ALA A 161 -1.27 -16.73 13.09
CA ALA A 161 -2.51 -17.35 12.62
C ALA A 161 -2.62 -17.34 11.09
N ALA A 162 -2.17 -16.28 10.43
CA ALA A 162 -2.09 -16.22 8.97
C ALA A 162 -1.18 -17.33 8.40
N TYR A 163 -0.03 -17.57 9.02
CA TYR A 163 0.84 -18.68 8.63
C TYR A 163 0.22 -20.05 8.92
N VAL A 164 -0.53 -20.21 10.01
CA VAL A 164 -1.30 -21.47 10.27
C VAL A 164 -2.31 -21.71 9.14
N ILE A 165 -3.05 -20.69 8.72
CA ILE A 165 -3.99 -20.77 7.58
C ILE A 165 -3.24 -21.20 6.31
N TYR A 166 -2.08 -20.57 6.04
CA TYR A 166 -1.23 -20.92 4.91
C TYR A 166 -0.78 -22.39 4.93
N PHE A 167 -0.24 -22.88 6.05
CA PHE A 167 0.25 -24.27 6.17
C PHE A 167 -0.88 -25.33 6.16
N LEU A 168 -2.06 -24.95 6.61
CA LEU A 168 -3.23 -25.82 6.53
C LEU A 168 -3.88 -25.79 5.15
N HIS A 169 -3.37 -25.03 4.19
CA HIS A 169 -3.93 -24.86 2.85
C HIS A 169 -5.42 -24.47 2.87
N ILE A 170 -5.81 -23.62 3.84
CA ILE A 170 -7.17 -23.13 3.93
C ILE A 170 -7.35 -21.98 2.95
N SER A 171 -8.09 -22.21 1.86
CA SER A 171 -8.47 -21.16 0.94
C SER A 171 -9.55 -20.27 1.56
N VAL A 172 -9.14 -19.05 1.97
CA VAL A 172 -10.09 -18.06 2.52
C VAL A 172 -10.98 -17.50 1.41
N ILE A 173 -10.45 -17.39 0.20
CA ILE A 173 -11.16 -16.79 -0.94
C ILE A 173 -12.33 -17.67 -1.38
N THR A 174 -12.14 -18.98 -1.46
CA THR A 174 -13.21 -19.92 -1.81
C THR A 174 -14.32 -19.99 -0.76
N SER A 175 -14.01 -19.55 0.47
CA SER A 175 -14.99 -19.45 1.55
C SER A 175 -15.90 -18.22 1.42
N ILE A 176 -15.61 -17.30 0.52
CA ILE A 176 -16.40 -16.08 0.27
C ILE A 176 -17.33 -16.37 -0.92
N PRO A 177 -18.66 -16.52 -0.74
CA PRO A 177 -19.59 -16.90 -1.80
C PRO A 177 -19.92 -15.69 -2.69
N ILE A 178 -18.92 -15.14 -3.37
CA ILE A 178 -19.08 -14.03 -4.31
C ILE A 178 -18.66 -14.55 -5.70
N PRO A 179 -19.57 -14.64 -6.69
CA PRO A 179 -19.28 -15.18 -8.03
C PRO A 179 -18.09 -14.55 -8.70
N TYR A 180 -17.85 -13.26 -8.45
CA TYR A 180 -16.68 -12.53 -8.98
C TYR A 180 -15.34 -13.16 -8.54
N PHE A 181 -15.24 -13.59 -7.27
CA PHE A 181 -14.00 -14.21 -6.79
C PHE A 181 -13.81 -15.61 -7.37
N GLU A 182 -14.87 -16.39 -7.54
CA GLU A 182 -14.80 -17.71 -8.17
C GLU A 182 -14.34 -17.62 -9.62
N GLU A 183 -14.87 -16.67 -10.39
CA GLU A 183 -14.46 -16.45 -11.78
C GLU A 183 -12.99 -16.01 -11.89
N LYS A 184 -12.56 -15.06 -11.05
CA LYS A 184 -11.17 -14.61 -10.99
C LYS A 184 -10.23 -15.74 -10.59
N MET A 185 -10.57 -16.56 -9.59
CA MET A 185 -9.79 -17.74 -9.19
C MET A 185 -9.61 -18.71 -10.36
N ARG A 186 -10.68 -19.00 -11.09
CA ARG A 186 -10.60 -19.86 -12.27
C ARG A 186 -9.65 -19.30 -13.33
N VAL A 187 -9.70 -17.99 -13.59
CA VAL A 187 -8.79 -17.33 -14.55
C VAL A 187 -7.34 -17.45 -14.08
N TYR A 188 -7.07 -17.23 -12.79
CA TYR A 188 -5.72 -17.39 -12.24
C TYR A 188 -5.21 -18.84 -12.32
N GLN A 189 -6.03 -19.82 -11.98
CA GLN A 189 -5.67 -21.23 -12.07
C GLN A 189 -5.35 -21.65 -13.53
N ILE A 190 -6.13 -21.16 -14.49
CA ILE A 190 -5.85 -21.41 -15.92
C ILE A 190 -4.53 -20.75 -16.33
N ALA A 191 -4.27 -19.51 -15.91
CA ALA A 191 -3.04 -18.81 -16.23
C ALA A 191 -1.81 -19.49 -15.60
N GLN A 192 -1.90 -20.00 -14.37
CA GLN A 192 -0.85 -20.78 -13.73
C GLN A 192 -0.58 -22.11 -14.47
N ALA A 193 -1.64 -22.83 -14.85
CA ALA A 193 -1.50 -24.08 -15.61
C ALA A 193 -0.88 -23.88 -17.00
N GLY A 194 -1.05 -22.71 -17.60
CA GLY A 194 -0.45 -22.33 -18.88
C GLY A 194 1.02 -21.90 -18.81
N GLY A 195 1.67 -21.97 -17.64
CA GLY A 195 3.08 -21.54 -17.45
C GLY A 195 3.27 -20.02 -17.47
N GLY A 196 2.21 -19.25 -17.26
CA GLY A 196 2.25 -17.79 -17.19
C GLY A 196 3.01 -17.27 -15.96
N VAL A 197 3.29 -15.96 -15.96
CA VAL A 197 4.12 -15.22 -14.98
C VAL A 197 3.53 -15.19 -13.55
N TRP A 198 2.37 -15.75 -13.34
CA TRP A 198 1.61 -15.74 -12.06
C TRP A 198 2.03 -16.90 -11.14
N ASN A 199 3.31 -16.90 -10.76
CA ASN A 199 3.81 -17.86 -9.77
C ASN A 199 3.21 -17.57 -8.39
N GLU A 200 3.09 -18.62 -7.55
CA GLU A 200 2.69 -18.48 -6.15
C GLU A 200 3.57 -17.44 -5.43
N ILE A 201 2.93 -16.63 -4.58
CA ILE A 201 3.67 -15.66 -3.78
C ILE A 201 4.54 -16.38 -2.76
N ASN A 202 5.83 -16.04 -2.74
CA ASN A 202 6.70 -16.48 -1.67
C ASN A 202 6.39 -15.70 -0.37
N VAL A 203 5.66 -16.35 0.55
CA VAL A 203 5.32 -15.80 1.87
C VAL A 203 6.48 -15.81 2.87
N PHE A 204 7.65 -16.28 2.48
CA PHE A 204 8.89 -16.27 3.26
C PHE A 204 9.99 -15.41 2.61
N ASN A 205 9.60 -14.51 1.71
CA ASN A 205 10.58 -13.60 1.12
C ASN A 205 11.15 -12.65 2.18
N LEU A 206 12.41 -12.25 1.97
CA LEU A 206 13.16 -11.44 2.93
C LEU A 206 12.49 -10.09 3.23
N VAL A 207 11.80 -9.51 2.25
CA VAL A 207 11.09 -8.23 2.41
C VAL A 207 9.97 -8.38 3.43
N LEU A 208 9.11 -9.39 3.24
CA LEU A 208 8.00 -9.67 4.16
C LEU A 208 8.50 -9.99 5.57
N LEU A 209 9.54 -10.84 5.68
CA LEU A 209 10.14 -11.18 6.98
C LEU A 209 10.71 -9.94 7.68
N THR A 210 11.33 -9.01 6.92
CA THR A 210 11.82 -7.75 7.47
C THR A 210 10.67 -6.87 7.95
N LYS A 211 9.59 -6.74 7.17
CA LYS A 211 8.38 -6.01 7.58
C LYS A 211 7.77 -6.62 8.85
N ILE A 212 7.66 -7.94 8.93
CA ILE A 212 7.17 -8.65 10.12
C ILE A 212 8.05 -8.31 11.34
N ALA A 213 9.37 -8.42 11.22
CA ALA A 213 10.29 -8.15 12.32
C ALA A 213 10.17 -6.70 12.82
N MET A 214 10.10 -5.72 11.90
CA MET A 214 9.94 -4.31 12.24
C MET A 214 8.58 -4.04 12.90
N THR A 215 7.51 -4.62 12.39
CA THR A 215 6.16 -4.47 12.93
C THR A 215 6.06 -5.07 14.33
N LEU A 216 6.58 -6.28 14.56
CA LEU A 216 6.61 -6.90 15.87
C LEU A 216 7.47 -6.11 16.87
N PHE A 217 8.60 -5.57 16.42
CA PHE A 217 9.43 -4.70 17.25
C PHE A 217 8.71 -3.41 17.64
N LEU A 218 8.04 -2.74 16.69
CA LEU A 218 7.25 -1.54 16.97
C LEU A 218 6.02 -1.85 17.82
N LEU A 219 5.39 -3.02 17.65
CA LEU A 219 4.31 -3.49 18.51
C LEU A 219 4.80 -3.64 19.96
N TRP A 220 5.98 -4.23 20.16
CA TRP A 220 6.60 -4.34 21.48
C TRP A 220 6.93 -2.97 22.09
N LYS A 221 7.41 -2.01 21.28
CA LYS A 221 7.76 -0.66 21.71
C LYS A 221 6.59 0.35 21.62
N SER A 222 5.38 -0.10 21.31
CA SER A 222 4.25 0.78 20.98
C SER A 222 3.89 1.77 22.07
N SER A 223 4.01 1.41 23.35
CA SER A 223 3.76 2.33 24.48
C SER A 223 4.77 3.47 24.53
N LEU A 224 6.06 3.20 24.28
CA LEU A 224 7.11 4.22 24.19
C LEU A 224 6.87 5.15 23.02
N VAL A 225 6.58 4.58 21.84
CA VAL A 225 6.39 5.34 20.60
C VAL A 225 5.12 6.19 20.66
N TYR A 226 4.09 5.75 21.38
CA TYR A 226 2.84 6.49 21.55
C TYR A 226 3.03 7.86 22.23
N GLU A 227 4.04 8.02 23.08
CA GLU A 227 4.39 9.30 23.69
C GLU A 227 4.79 10.36 22.64
N TYR A 228 5.26 9.93 21.48
CA TYR A 228 5.73 10.79 20.39
C TYR A 228 4.78 10.83 19.20
N ASN A 229 4.00 9.76 18.98
CA ASN A 229 3.05 9.66 17.88
C ASN A 229 1.77 8.92 18.30
N LYS A 230 0.70 9.67 18.45
CA LYS A 230 -0.62 9.13 18.89
C LYS A 230 -1.27 8.18 17.88
N TYR A 231 -0.81 8.16 16.63
CA TYR A 231 -1.38 7.31 15.59
C TYR A 231 -0.76 5.91 15.54
N VAL A 232 0.32 5.64 16.30
CA VAL A 232 1.08 4.38 16.22
C VAL A 232 0.21 3.14 16.37
N TYR A 233 -0.76 3.14 17.28
CA TYR A 233 -1.64 1.99 17.48
C TYR A 233 -2.57 1.75 16.29
N LEU A 234 -3.08 2.80 15.66
CA LEU A 234 -3.87 2.68 14.45
C LEU A 234 -3.03 2.15 13.28
N LEU A 235 -1.84 2.72 13.08
CA LEU A 235 -0.92 2.31 12.03
C LEU A 235 -0.49 0.85 12.19
N LEU A 236 -0.19 0.41 13.42
CA LEU A 236 0.14 -0.99 13.72
C LEU A 236 -1.02 -1.94 13.43
N LYS A 237 -2.26 -1.57 13.75
CA LYS A 237 -3.44 -2.38 13.44
C LYS A 237 -3.55 -2.61 11.93
N ILE A 238 -3.37 -1.58 11.13
CA ILE A 238 -3.44 -1.65 9.67
C ILE A 238 -2.27 -2.48 9.12
N GLU A 239 -1.05 -2.24 9.60
CA GLU A 239 0.14 -2.95 9.14
C GLU A 239 0.06 -4.45 9.39
N VAL A 240 -0.38 -4.86 10.57
CA VAL A 240 -0.59 -6.29 10.89
C VAL A 240 -1.61 -6.93 9.93
N VAL A 241 -2.69 -6.21 9.57
CA VAL A 241 -3.67 -6.68 8.59
C VAL A 241 -3.07 -6.72 7.18
N SER A 242 -2.25 -5.74 6.80
CA SER A 242 -1.51 -5.72 5.52
C SER A 242 -0.64 -6.98 5.35
N ILE A 243 0.16 -7.29 6.36
CA ILE A 243 1.03 -8.49 6.39
C ILE A 243 0.18 -9.77 6.35
N ALA A 244 -0.88 -9.85 7.14
CA ALA A 244 -1.76 -11.00 7.16
C ALA A 244 -2.47 -11.20 5.82
N ALA A 245 -2.90 -10.12 5.15
CA ALA A 245 -3.51 -10.18 3.83
C ALA A 245 -2.55 -10.77 2.79
N TRP A 246 -1.28 -10.36 2.80
CA TRP A 246 -0.27 -10.95 1.92
C TRP A 246 -0.17 -12.47 2.09
N ILE A 247 -0.12 -12.96 3.33
CA ILE A 247 0.05 -14.39 3.64
C ILE A 247 -1.21 -15.17 3.31
N VAL A 248 -2.38 -14.69 3.73
CA VAL A 248 -3.66 -15.41 3.61
C VAL A 248 -4.17 -15.44 2.17
N LEU A 249 -3.91 -14.39 1.39
CA LEU A 249 -4.36 -14.27 0.01
C LEU A 249 -3.33 -14.79 -1.01
N HIS A 250 -2.32 -15.54 -0.61
CA HIS A 250 -1.22 -16.01 -1.45
C HIS A 250 -1.67 -16.75 -2.72
N GLU A 251 -2.83 -17.41 -2.68
CA GLU A 251 -3.42 -18.12 -3.83
C GLU A 251 -3.86 -17.17 -4.96
N MET A 252 -4.05 -15.88 -4.65
CA MET A 252 -4.38 -14.83 -5.61
C MET A 252 -3.31 -13.73 -5.59
N PRO A 253 -2.17 -13.93 -6.26
CA PRO A 253 -1.00 -13.05 -6.19
C PRO A 253 -1.33 -11.57 -6.37
N VAL A 254 -2.10 -11.23 -7.40
CA VAL A 254 -2.44 -9.83 -7.71
C VAL A 254 -3.29 -9.20 -6.60
N VAL A 255 -4.25 -9.94 -6.04
CA VAL A 255 -5.10 -9.43 -4.95
C VAL A 255 -4.28 -9.25 -3.68
N ALA A 256 -3.43 -10.24 -3.36
CA ALA A 256 -2.56 -10.19 -2.18
C ALA A 256 -1.59 -8.99 -2.26
N MET A 257 -0.91 -8.81 -3.41
CA MET A 257 -0.01 -7.67 -3.64
C MET A 257 -0.75 -6.34 -3.51
N ARG A 258 -1.81 -6.12 -4.28
CA ARG A 258 -2.54 -4.85 -4.26
C ARG A 258 -3.14 -4.51 -2.90
N MET A 259 -3.67 -5.52 -2.20
CA MET A 259 -4.21 -5.34 -0.86
C MET A 259 -3.11 -4.97 0.15
N SER A 260 -2.01 -5.71 0.14
CA SER A 260 -0.89 -5.46 1.04
C SER A 260 -0.18 -4.14 0.74
N GLU A 261 -0.03 -3.76 -0.53
CA GLU A 261 0.58 -2.49 -0.93
C GLU A 261 -0.31 -1.29 -0.57
N LEU A 262 -1.63 -1.39 -0.81
CA LEU A 262 -2.58 -0.35 -0.41
C LEU A 262 -2.58 -0.12 1.09
N LEU A 263 -2.66 -1.20 1.90
CA LEU A 263 -2.69 -1.10 3.35
C LEU A 263 -1.32 -0.79 3.93
N GLY A 264 -0.26 -1.37 3.36
CA GLY A 264 1.13 -1.19 3.78
C GLY A 264 1.66 0.23 3.60
N VAL A 265 0.95 1.13 2.90
CA VAL A 265 1.33 2.54 2.80
C VAL A 265 1.57 3.20 4.16
N VAL A 266 1.02 2.65 5.24
CA VAL A 266 1.26 3.09 6.62
C VAL A 266 2.73 3.00 7.04
N GLU A 267 3.54 2.15 6.38
CA GLU A 267 4.98 2.01 6.60
C GLU A 267 5.72 3.33 6.41
N ILE A 268 5.22 4.20 5.52
CA ILE A 268 5.77 5.55 5.27
C ILE A 268 5.85 6.37 6.57
N VAL A 269 4.90 6.15 7.48
CA VAL A 269 4.88 6.82 8.78
C VAL A 269 5.39 5.89 9.88
N LEU A 270 5.03 4.62 9.83
CA LEU A 270 5.29 3.65 10.90
C LEU A 270 6.79 3.34 11.05
N PHE A 271 7.51 3.07 9.96
CA PHE A 271 8.93 2.71 10.03
C PHE A 271 9.83 3.87 10.50
N PRO A 272 9.62 5.13 10.11
CA PRO A 272 10.31 6.25 10.72
C PRO A 272 10.17 6.35 12.23
N LEU A 273 9.11 5.80 12.84
CA LEU A 273 8.92 5.82 14.29
C LEU A 273 9.97 4.98 15.05
N LEU A 274 10.74 4.13 14.35
CA LEU A 274 11.94 3.48 14.90
C LEU A 274 12.94 4.52 15.46
N PHE A 275 12.94 5.73 14.92
CA PHE A 275 13.73 6.85 15.44
C PHE A 275 13.56 7.06 16.95
N TYR A 276 12.35 6.92 17.47
CA TYR A 276 12.06 7.14 18.88
C TYR A 276 12.47 5.97 19.78
N THR A 277 12.81 4.82 19.22
CA THR A 277 13.18 3.62 19.98
C THR A 277 14.66 3.54 20.31
N VAL A 278 15.49 4.40 19.71
CA VAL A 278 16.96 4.34 19.78
C VAL A 278 17.52 5.68 20.30
N LYS A 279 18.48 5.62 21.21
CA LYS A 279 19.23 6.78 21.68
C LYS A 279 20.73 6.56 21.45
N PRO A 280 21.52 7.58 21.15
CA PRO A 280 21.12 8.99 20.91
C PRO A 280 20.39 9.20 19.58
N ALA A 281 19.76 10.36 19.38
CA ALA A 281 18.92 10.69 18.23
C ALA A 281 19.63 10.52 16.85
N TRP A 282 20.93 10.75 16.77
CA TRP A 282 21.67 10.53 15.51
C TRP A 282 21.64 9.06 15.10
N LEU A 283 21.76 8.14 16.06
CA LEU A 283 21.71 6.70 15.80
C LEU A 283 20.29 6.29 15.33
N GLY A 284 19.24 6.85 15.92
CA GLY A 284 17.87 6.64 15.45
C GLY A 284 17.68 7.08 13.99
N ARG A 285 18.30 8.19 13.56
CA ARG A 285 18.31 8.60 12.15
C ARG A 285 19.05 7.59 11.27
N VAL A 286 20.23 7.14 11.70
CA VAL A 286 21.01 6.12 10.96
C VAL A 286 20.18 4.85 10.76
N VAL A 287 19.47 4.37 11.79
CA VAL A 287 18.61 3.18 11.69
C VAL A 287 17.55 3.39 10.60
N VAL A 288 16.82 4.51 10.61
CA VAL A 288 15.77 4.77 9.60
C VAL A 288 16.36 4.92 8.20
N VAL A 289 17.50 5.61 8.05
CA VAL A 289 18.20 5.76 6.76
C VAL A 289 18.67 4.40 6.23
N THR A 290 19.20 3.53 7.09
CA THR A 290 19.60 2.17 6.70
C THR A 290 18.40 1.35 6.24
N VAL A 291 17.29 1.37 6.99
CA VAL A 291 16.04 0.71 6.59
C VAL A 291 15.57 1.21 5.22
N ALA A 292 15.51 2.52 5.03
CA ALA A 292 15.12 3.11 3.75
C ALA A 292 16.09 2.71 2.62
N GLY A 293 17.39 2.69 2.85
CA GLY A 293 18.39 2.23 1.88
C GLY A 293 18.23 0.76 1.49
N VAL A 294 17.94 -0.11 2.47
CA VAL A 294 17.66 -1.54 2.22
C VAL A 294 16.36 -1.69 1.41
N LEU A 295 15.30 -0.98 1.75
CA LEU A 295 14.04 -1.00 0.99
C LEU A 295 14.24 -0.52 -0.45
N LEU A 296 15.01 0.54 -0.66
CA LEU A 296 15.33 1.03 -2.00
C LEU A 296 16.13 -0.01 -2.79
N PHE A 297 17.16 -0.59 -2.19
CA PHE A 297 17.95 -1.63 -2.82
C PHE A 297 17.07 -2.82 -3.25
N ILE A 298 16.17 -3.26 -2.38
CA ILE A 298 15.24 -4.34 -2.67
C ILE A 298 14.30 -3.95 -3.81
N SER A 299 13.73 -2.76 -3.78
CA SER A 299 12.81 -2.27 -4.82
C SER A 299 13.48 -2.22 -6.20
N LEU A 300 14.73 -1.80 -6.27
CA LEU A 300 15.45 -1.65 -7.54
C LEU A 300 16.03 -2.98 -8.06
N PHE A 301 16.71 -3.75 -7.21
CA PHE A 301 17.52 -4.88 -7.64
C PHE A 301 16.86 -6.25 -7.45
N TYR A 302 15.99 -6.39 -6.47
CA TYR A 302 15.30 -7.65 -6.20
C TYR A 302 13.90 -7.68 -6.84
N ASN A 303 13.06 -6.69 -6.55
CA ASN A 303 11.71 -6.60 -7.09
C ASN A 303 11.71 -6.05 -8.53
N LYS A 304 12.79 -5.38 -8.95
CA LYS A 304 12.91 -4.75 -10.27
C LYS A 304 11.67 -3.91 -10.60
N VAL A 305 11.24 -3.07 -9.66
CA VAL A 305 10.04 -2.23 -9.78
C VAL A 305 10.15 -1.31 -11.00
N ILE A 306 11.36 -0.92 -11.35
CA ILE A 306 11.71 -0.23 -12.60
C ILE A 306 12.86 -0.95 -13.28
N TYR A 307 12.92 -0.86 -14.60
CA TYR A 307 14.05 -1.35 -15.39
C TYR A 307 15.20 -0.35 -15.31
N ILE A 308 16.41 -0.81 -14.92
CA ILE A 308 17.63 -0.01 -14.82
C ILE A 308 18.65 -0.54 -15.83
#